data_b55d6c4a3143f3307f103a508ddcd199
#
_entry.id   b55d6c4a3143f3307f103a508ddcd199
#
_cell.length_a   1.000
_cell.length_b   1.000
_cell.length_c   1.000
_cell.angle_alpha   90.00
_cell.angle_beta   90.00
_cell.angle_gamma   90.00
#
_symmetry.space_group_name_H-M   'P 1'
#
loop_
_entity.id
_entity.type
_entity.pdbx_description
1 polymer ?
#
loop_
_entity_poly.entity_id
_entity_poly.type
_entity_poly.pdbx_seq_one_letter_code
_entity_poly.pdbx_strand_id
1 'polypeptide(L)'
;MCIRDRLKTNHNLDLPKRLQIEFDKIVQNYADTTKKEVKDEDIWRLFKDEYLPVEQSGMTAAGVVVGDTHDASLAPWGRLKLLKVSVSSGEDGSDTVLKARLLDRGVNVGGEQPVEREVSGIGNGPIAAFLNAISNFGVDASIMDYAEHTMSVGTDAMAASYVECQVGEADDAQIVWGVGIDSSITTSALKSIISAINRSQRKR
;
A
#
# COMPACT_ATOMS: atom_id res chain seq x y z
N MET A 1 1.94 26.71 2.78
CA MET A 1 2.74 25.49 3.07
C MET A 1 2.48 24.47 1.98
N CYS A 2 3.51 23.88 1.39
CA CYS A 2 3.39 22.92 0.28
C CYS A 2 2.64 21.66 0.75
N ILE A 3 1.92 20.97 -0.14
CA ILE A 3 1.19 19.71 0.18
C ILE A 3 2.11 18.69 0.83
N ARG A 4 3.34 18.54 0.30
CA ARG A 4 4.39 17.70 0.85
C ARG A 4 4.70 18.04 2.32
N ASP A 5 4.88 19.33 2.61
CA ASP A 5 5.27 19.77 3.96
C ASP A 5 4.15 19.48 4.96
N ARG A 6 2.89 19.53 4.53
CA ARG A 6 1.74 19.18 5.37
C ARG A 6 1.73 17.68 5.74
N LEU A 7 1.94 16.78 4.77
CA LEU A 7 2.05 15.34 5.06
C LEU A 7 3.26 15.02 5.94
N LYS A 8 4.40 15.67 5.68
CA LYS A 8 5.61 15.47 6.48
C LYS A 8 5.44 16.00 7.91
N THR A 9 4.88 17.19 8.09
CA THR A 9 4.73 17.83 9.41
C THR A 9 3.63 17.17 10.23
N ASN A 10 2.48 16.84 9.62
CA ASN A 10 1.31 16.38 10.35
C ASN A 10 1.27 14.85 10.52
N HIS A 11 1.91 14.11 9.61
CA HIS A 11 1.82 12.64 9.55
C HIS A 11 3.18 11.95 9.46
N ASN A 12 4.29 12.71 9.51
CA ASN A 12 5.65 12.18 9.36
C ASN A 12 5.86 11.33 8.10
N LEU A 13 5.16 11.67 7.00
CA LEU A 13 5.30 11.02 5.70
C LEU A 13 6.22 11.82 4.78
N ASP A 14 7.39 11.28 4.49
CA ASP A 14 8.36 11.88 3.56
C ASP A 14 8.30 11.16 2.21
N LEU A 15 7.41 11.63 1.35
CA LEU A 15 7.14 10.98 0.07
C LEU A 15 8.33 11.11 -0.89
N PRO A 16 8.66 10.05 -1.66
CA PRO A 16 9.56 10.14 -2.81
C PRO A 16 9.10 11.22 -3.80
N LYS A 17 10.05 11.90 -4.45
CA LYS A 17 9.72 13.05 -5.33
C LYS A 17 8.71 12.72 -6.44
N ARG A 18 8.81 11.54 -7.05
CA ARG A 18 7.89 11.12 -8.12
C ARG A 18 6.47 10.86 -7.58
N LEU A 19 6.38 10.26 -6.39
CA LEU A 19 5.09 10.08 -5.70
C LEU A 19 4.49 11.43 -5.29
N GLN A 20 5.29 12.40 -4.85
CA GLN A 20 4.81 13.76 -4.58
C GLN A 20 4.14 14.36 -5.80
N ILE A 21 4.78 14.26 -6.98
CA ILE A 21 4.23 14.80 -8.24
C ILE A 21 2.91 14.11 -8.60
N GLU A 22 2.80 12.80 -8.38
CA GLU A 22 1.54 12.07 -8.60
C GLU A 22 0.45 12.55 -7.64
N PHE A 23 0.77 12.65 -6.36
CA PHE A 23 -0.19 13.07 -5.34
C PHE A 23 -0.63 14.53 -5.49
N ASP A 24 0.28 15.42 -5.89
CA ASP A 24 -0.05 16.83 -6.19
C ASP A 24 -1.14 16.94 -7.27
N LYS A 25 -1.11 16.07 -8.29
CA LYS A 25 -2.14 16.03 -9.34
C LYS A 25 -3.51 15.58 -8.78
N ILE A 26 -3.51 14.64 -7.84
CA ILE A 26 -4.75 14.16 -7.19
C ILE A 26 -5.38 15.28 -6.38
N VAL A 27 -4.58 16.00 -5.59
CA VAL A 27 -5.04 17.13 -4.79
C VAL A 27 -5.52 18.30 -5.67
N GLN A 28 -4.79 18.59 -6.77
CA GLN A 28 -5.18 19.60 -7.73
C GLN A 28 -6.54 19.27 -8.36
N ASN A 29 -6.73 18.04 -8.82
CA ASN A 29 -8.00 17.59 -9.40
C ASN A 29 -9.17 17.71 -8.41
N TYR A 30 -8.94 17.40 -7.14
CA TYR A 30 -9.93 17.58 -6.09
C TYR A 30 -10.28 19.07 -5.90
N ALA A 31 -9.27 19.96 -5.85
CA ALA A 31 -9.48 21.39 -5.71
C ALA A 31 -10.29 21.96 -6.90
N ASP A 32 -9.94 21.57 -8.13
CA ASP A 32 -10.59 22.02 -9.35
C ASP A 32 -12.05 21.54 -9.43
N THR A 33 -12.32 20.32 -8.96
CA THR A 33 -13.66 19.73 -8.97
C THR A 33 -14.56 20.35 -7.90
N THR A 34 -14.04 20.53 -6.69
CA THR A 34 -14.83 21.03 -5.55
C THR A 34 -14.90 22.53 -5.49
N LYS A 35 -13.95 23.23 -6.13
CA LYS A 35 -13.77 24.70 -6.06
C LYS A 35 -13.67 25.23 -4.62
N LYS A 36 -13.17 24.40 -3.72
CA LYS A 36 -12.97 24.73 -2.30
C LYS A 36 -11.49 24.79 -1.97
N GLU A 37 -11.16 25.55 -0.93
CA GLU A 37 -9.84 25.53 -0.34
C GLU A 37 -9.57 24.13 0.25
N VAL A 38 -8.41 23.55 -0.10
CA VAL A 38 -8.00 22.23 0.39
C VAL A 38 -7.39 22.37 1.77
N LYS A 39 -8.04 21.79 2.78
CA LYS A 39 -7.58 21.76 4.16
C LYS A 39 -6.63 20.57 4.41
N ASP A 40 -5.93 20.59 5.55
CA ASP A 40 -5.01 19.48 5.95
C ASP A 40 -5.74 18.17 6.09
N GLU A 41 -6.96 18.17 6.61
CA GLU A 41 -7.83 17.01 6.73
C GLU A 41 -8.18 16.41 5.37
N ASP A 42 -8.43 17.27 4.37
CA ASP A 42 -8.72 16.84 3.00
C ASP A 42 -7.49 16.17 2.37
N ILE A 43 -6.30 16.72 2.59
CA ILE A 43 -5.04 16.14 2.09
C ILE A 43 -4.83 14.74 2.66
N TRP A 44 -5.00 14.58 3.96
CA TRP A 44 -4.85 13.28 4.61
C TRP A 44 -5.91 12.28 4.15
N ARG A 45 -7.16 12.72 4.01
CA ARG A 45 -8.25 11.90 3.49
C ARG A 45 -7.97 11.42 2.06
N LEU A 46 -7.57 12.33 1.17
CA LEU A 46 -7.22 12.01 -0.21
C LEU A 46 -6.05 11.04 -0.29
N PHE A 47 -5.03 11.23 0.56
CA PHE A 47 -3.88 10.33 0.61
C PHE A 47 -4.30 8.93 1.04
N LYS A 48 -5.10 8.80 2.09
CA LYS A 48 -5.62 7.51 2.54
C LYS A 48 -6.48 6.83 1.48
N ASP A 49 -7.41 7.57 0.89
CA ASP A 49 -8.30 7.03 -0.15
C ASP A 49 -7.54 6.57 -1.39
N GLU A 50 -6.47 7.24 -1.75
CA GLU A 50 -5.71 6.88 -2.93
C GLU A 50 -4.72 5.73 -2.69
N TYR A 51 -4.03 5.70 -1.56
CA TYR A 51 -2.90 4.77 -1.36
C TYR A 51 -3.13 3.72 -0.28
N LEU A 52 -3.99 4.00 0.70
CA LEU A 52 -4.21 3.11 1.83
C LEU A 52 -5.64 2.57 1.76
N PRO A 53 -5.82 1.29 1.38
CA PRO A 53 -7.16 0.69 1.41
C PRO A 53 -7.72 0.79 2.83
N VAL A 54 -8.99 1.20 2.94
CA VAL A 54 -9.66 1.32 4.23
C VAL A 54 -9.77 -0.07 4.85
N GLU A 55 -9.05 -0.31 5.93
CA GLU A 55 -9.25 -1.49 6.75
C GLU A 55 -10.57 -1.33 7.51
N GLN A 56 -11.50 -2.26 7.30
CA GLN A 56 -12.70 -2.31 8.14
C GLN A 56 -12.27 -2.49 9.59
N SER A 57 -12.55 -1.46 10.41
CA SER A 57 -12.45 -1.41 11.87
C SER A 57 -11.43 -2.38 12.49
N GLY A 58 -10.21 -1.93 12.57
CA GLY A 58 -9.18 -2.53 13.37
C GLY A 58 -8.28 -1.42 13.88
N MET A 59 -8.25 -1.20 15.19
CA MET A 59 -7.24 -0.39 15.82
C MET A 59 -5.88 -0.90 15.35
N THR A 60 -5.09 -0.04 14.72
CA THR A 60 -3.65 -0.30 14.62
C THR A 60 -3.11 -0.37 16.04
N ALA A 61 -2.12 -1.24 16.30
CA ALA A 61 -1.50 -1.41 17.62
C ALA A 61 -0.96 -0.10 18.25
N ALA A 62 -0.92 0.99 17.50
CA ALA A 62 -0.47 2.32 17.92
C ALA A 62 -1.59 3.28 18.31
N GLY A 63 -2.87 2.81 18.45
CA GLY A 63 -3.97 3.69 18.88
C GLY A 63 -4.32 4.82 17.89
N VAL A 64 -3.73 4.82 16.70
CA VAL A 64 -4.13 5.73 15.64
C VAL A 64 -5.43 5.18 15.06
N VAL A 65 -6.54 5.84 15.39
CA VAL A 65 -7.82 5.60 14.75
C VAL A 65 -7.67 6.00 13.28
N VAL A 66 -7.33 5.03 12.44
CA VAL A 66 -7.39 5.19 11.01
C VAL A 66 -8.87 5.07 10.64
N GLY A 67 -9.56 6.22 10.67
CA GLY A 67 -10.87 6.38 10.08
C GLY A 67 -12.05 6.06 10.97
N ASP A 68 -12.43 6.99 11.80
CA ASP A 68 -13.84 7.24 12.06
C ASP A 68 -14.37 8.12 10.91
N THR A 69 -14.46 7.56 9.73
CA THR A 69 -15.19 8.16 8.62
C THR A 69 -16.39 7.28 8.34
N HIS A 70 -17.51 7.63 8.95
CA HIS A 70 -18.85 7.22 8.53
C HIS A 70 -19.18 7.75 7.10
N ASP A 71 -18.17 8.02 6.30
CA ASP A 71 -18.37 8.35 4.91
C ASP A 71 -18.51 7.04 4.13
N ALA A 72 -19.74 6.60 3.93
CA ALA A 72 -20.08 5.43 3.13
C ALA A 72 -19.58 5.53 1.68
N SER A 73 -19.09 6.71 1.25
CA SER A 73 -18.46 6.91 -0.05
C SER A 73 -17.04 6.34 -0.13
N LEU A 74 -16.41 6.07 1.02
CA LEU A 74 -15.10 5.44 1.12
C LEU A 74 -15.22 3.93 1.36
N ALA A 75 -15.98 3.24 0.52
CA ALA A 75 -16.01 1.78 0.56
C ALA A 75 -14.60 1.20 0.44
N PRO A 76 -14.25 0.15 1.24
CA PRO A 76 -12.95 -0.49 1.15
C PRO A 76 -12.69 -0.89 -0.30
N TRP A 77 -11.60 -0.38 -0.87
CA TRP A 77 -11.20 -0.74 -2.21
C TRP A 77 -10.00 -1.70 -2.18
N GLY A 78 -9.79 -2.40 -3.26
CA GLY A 78 -8.67 -3.29 -3.43
C GLY A 78 -9.03 -4.76 -3.28
N ARG A 79 -8.49 -5.53 -4.21
CA ARG A 79 -8.71 -6.98 -4.30
C ARG A 79 -8.02 -7.71 -3.15
N LEU A 80 -6.75 -7.38 -2.90
CA LEU A 80 -5.90 -8.15 -2.01
C LEU A 80 -5.68 -7.42 -0.68
N LYS A 81 -5.72 -8.17 0.44
CA LYS A 81 -5.32 -7.73 1.77
C LYS A 81 -4.34 -8.72 2.38
N LEU A 82 -3.22 -8.23 2.90
CA LEU A 82 -2.27 -9.05 3.64
C LEU A 82 -2.82 -9.35 5.04
N LEU A 83 -3.02 -10.63 5.35
CA LEU A 83 -3.49 -11.08 6.66
C LEU A 83 -2.34 -11.51 7.56
N LYS A 84 -1.39 -12.28 7.01
CA LYS A 84 -0.25 -12.81 7.74
C LYS A 84 0.93 -13.01 6.81
N VAL A 85 2.12 -12.80 7.33
CA VAL A 85 3.37 -13.13 6.64
C VAL A 85 4.32 -13.84 7.60
N SER A 86 5.03 -14.81 7.09
CA SER A 86 6.18 -15.42 7.75
C SER A 86 7.35 -15.48 6.78
N VAL A 87 8.50 -15.10 7.27
CA VAL A 87 9.76 -15.07 6.52
C VAL A 87 10.77 -15.94 7.23
N SER A 88 11.42 -16.81 6.50
CA SER A 88 12.49 -17.68 7.02
C SER A 88 13.65 -17.69 6.03
N SER A 89 14.87 -17.88 6.53
CA SER A 89 16.03 -18.14 5.68
C SER A 89 15.97 -19.57 5.14
N GLY A 90 16.43 -19.77 3.92
CA GLY A 90 16.66 -21.11 3.38
C GLY A 90 17.72 -21.88 4.18
N GLU A 91 17.80 -23.21 3.99
CA GLU A 91 18.66 -24.09 4.76
C GLU A 91 20.16 -23.74 4.66
N ASP A 92 20.57 -23.19 3.52
CA ASP A 92 21.95 -22.74 3.27
C ASP A 92 22.15 -21.22 3.53
N GLY A 93 21.09 -20.50 3.95
CA GLY A 93 21.13 -19.07 4.24
C GLY A 93 21.23 -18.17 3.01
N SER A 94 21.17 -18.72 1.81
CA SER A 94 21.27 -17.94 0.55
C SER A 94 19.95 -17.33 0.13
N ASP A 95 18.85 -18.03 0.35
CA ASP A 95 17.52 -17.63 -0.08
C ASP A 95 16.59 -17.31 1.08
N THR A 96 15.65 -16.43 0.83
CA THR A 96 14.53 -16.14 1.73
C THR A 96 13.30 -16.89 1.25
N VAL A 97 12.71 -17.68 2.15
CA VAL A 97 11.42 -18.31 1.93
C VAL A 97 10.34 -17.49 2.62
N LEU A 98 9.35 -17.06 1.85
CA LEU A 98 8.21 -16.30 2.36
C LEU A 98 6.92 -17.09 2.17
N LYS A 99 6.09 -17.12 3.22
CA LYS A 99 4.71 -17.61 3.17
C LYS A 99 3.80 -16.51 3.64
N ALA A 100 2.75 -16.21 2.87
CA ALA A 100 1.77 -15.20 3.23
C ALA A 100 0.35 -15.73 3.09
N ARG A 101 -0.55 -15.23 3.94
CA ARG A 101 -1.99 -15.34 3.74
C ARG A 101 -2.56 -14.02 3.27
N LEU A 102 -3.29 -14.09 2.18
CA LEU A 102 -3.97 -12.96 1.56
C LEU A 102 -5.48 -13.20 1.61
N LEU A 103 -6.23 -12.15 1.87
CA LEU A 103 -7.67 -12.12 1.61
C LEU A 103 -7.86 -11.65 0.17
N ASP A 104 -8.42 -12.50 -0.69
CA ASP A 104 -8.79 -12.16 -2.07
C ASP A 104 -10.29 -11.88 -2.14
N ARG A 105 -10.65 -10.67 -2.52
CA ARG A 105 -12.03 -10.21 -2.67
C ARG A 105 -12.56 -10.35 -4.11
N GLY A 106 -11.74 -10.96 -4.98
CA GLY A 106 -12.04 -11.04 -6.41
C GLY A 106 -11.84 -9.71 -7.14
N VAL A 107 -11.87 -9.78 -8.47
CA VAL A 107 -11.68 -8.60 -9.35
C VAL A 107 -12.89 -7.65 -9.28
N ASN A 108 -14.07 -8.16 -8.95
CA ASN A 108 -15.29 -7.37 -8.74
C ASN A 108 -15.53 -7.23 -7.23
N VAL A 109 -14.94 -6.23 -6.62
CA VAL A 109 -15.12 -5.93 -5.19
C VAL A 109 -16.61 -5.74 -4.89
N GLY A 110 -17.18 -6.65 -4.10
CA GLY A 110 -18.60 -6.63 -3.71
C GLY A 110 -19.47 -7.72 -4.34
N GLY A 111 -18.95 -8.54 -5.25
CA GLY A 111 -19.72 -9.60 -5.94
C GLY A 111 -19.52 -11.02 -5.42
N GLU A 112 -18.37 -11.32 -4.85
CA GLU A 112 -18.00 -12.64 -4.34
C GLU A 112 -17.62 -12.59 -2.86
N GLN A 113 -17.82 -13.72 -2.15
CA GLN A 113 -17.35 -13.84 -0.77
C GLN A 113 -15.82 -13.80 -0.77
N PRO A 114 -15.19 -12.99 0.09
CA PRO A 114 -13.73 -12.95 0.22
C PRO A 114 -13.18 -14.34 0.57
N VAL A 115 -12.10 -14.74 -0.12
CA VAL A 115 -11.46 -16.05 0.08
C VAL A 115 -10.04 -15.85 0.61
N GLU A 116 -9.68 -16.56 1.67
CA GLU A 116 -8.29 -16.62 2.11
C GLU A 116 -7.46 -17.49 1.16
N ARG A 117 -6.32 -16.95 0.75
CA ARG A 117 -5.34 -17.64 -0.12
C ARG A 117 -3.99 -17.70 0.57
N GLU A 118 -3.37 -18.86 0.53
CA GLU A 118 -1.98 -19.01 0.91
C GLU A 118 -1.09 -18.92 -0.33
N VAL A 119 -0.07 -18.10 -0.24
CA VAL A 119 0.94 -17.90 -1.27
C VAL A 119 2.33 -18.11 -0.68
N SER A 120 3.23 -18.67 -1.45
CA SER A 120 4.62 -18.86 -1.05
C SER A 120 5.56 -18.55 -2.20
N GLY A 121 6.73 -18.04 -1.86
CA GLY A 121 7.77 -17.72 -2.84
C GLY A 121 9.14 -17.73 -2.21
N ILE A 122 10.13 -17.75 -3.09
CA ILE A 122 11.56 -17.78 -2.74
C ILE A 122 12.25 -16.65 -3.47
N GLY A 123 13.19 -16.00 -2.81
CA GLY A 123 13.97 -14.91 -3.41
C GLY A 123 15.16 -14.53 -2.55
N ASN A 124 15.98 -13.62 -3.03
CA ASN A 124 17.17 -13.12 -2.33
C ASN A 124 16.85 -12.17 -1.14
N GLY A 125 15.57 -11.99 -0.85
CA GLY A 125 15.05 -11.18 0.26
C GLY A 125 13.53 -11.22 0.31
N PRO A 126 12.90 -10.65 1.37
CA PRO A 126 11.45 -10.72 1.57
C PRO A 126 10.63 -10.14 0.42
N ILE A 127 11.09 -9.04 -0.16
CA ILE A 127 10.42 -8.38 -1.29
C ILE A 127 10.44 -9.28 -2.53
N ALA A 128 11.63 -9.80 -2.90
CA ALA A 128 11.76 -10.68 -4.05
C ALA A 128 10.98 -11.99 -3.87
N ALA A 129 11.01 -12.57 -2.68
CA ALA A 129 10.24 -13.76 -2.34
C ALA A 129 8.73 -13.50 -2.42
N PHE A 130 8.27 -12.31 -2.02
CA PHE A 130 6.87 -11.94 -2.12
C PHE A 130 6.43 -11.71 -3.57
N LEU A 131 7.24 -11.04 -4.39
CA LEU A 131 6.95 -10.88 -5.82
C LEU A 131 6.86 -12.23 -6.53
N ASN A 132 7.76 -13.16 -6.20
CA ASN A 132 7.67 -14.53 -6.70
C ASN A 132 6.38 -15.24 -6.24
N ALA A 133 5.98 -15.08 -4.98
CA ALA A 133 4.73 -15.63 -4.46
C ALA A 133 3.49 -15.05 -5.18
N ILE A 134 3.48 -13.75 -5.46
CA ILE A 134 2.39 -13.06 -6.16
C ILE A 134 2.34 -13.45 -7.64
N SER A 135 3.49 -13.60 -8.30
CA SER A 135 3.56 -14.10 -9.69
C SER A 135 2.99 -15.52 -9.80
N ASN A 136 3.32 -16.41 -8.86
CA ASN A 136 2.71 -17.75 -8.78
C ASN A 136 1.18 -17.70 -8.54
N PHE A 137 0.68 -16.63 -7.98
CA PHE A 137 -0.75 -16.36 -7.80
C PHE A 137 -1.42 -15.74 -9.03
N GLY A 138 -0.66 -15.45 -10.09
CA GLY A 138 -1.15 -14.90 -11.36
C GLY A 138 -1.21 -13.37 -11.39
N VAL A 139 -0.37 -12.71 -10.62
CA VAL A 139 -0.24 -11.25 -10.65
C VAL A 139 1.22 -10.89 -10.93
N ASP A 140 1.51 -10.38 -12.12
CA ASP A 140 2.84 -9.93 -12.47
C ASP A 140 3.07 -8.51 -11.96
N ALA A 141 4.10 -8.36 -11.15
CA ALA A 141 4.52 -7.08 -10.62
C ALA A 141 6.06 -7.01 -10.53
N SER A 142 6.62 -5.88 -10.88
CA SER A 142 8.05 -5.60 -10.74
C SER A 142 8.27 -4.22 -10.12
N ILE A 143 9.31 -4.09 -9.30
CA ILE A 143 9.63 -2.85 -8.61
C ILE A 143 10.54 -1.99 -9.49
N MET A 144 10.12 -0.74 -9.70
CA MET A 144 10.87 0.28 -10.44
C MET A 144 11.62 1.22 -9.50
N ASP A 145 11.03 1.54 -8.33
CA ASP A 145 11.62 2.39 -7.31
C ASP A 145 11.09 2.00 -5.93
N TYR A 146 11.92 2.17 -4.91
CA TYR A 146 11.59 1.82 -3.53
C TYR A 146 12.22 2.79 -2.55
N ALA A 147 11.43 3.25 -1.58
CA ALA A 147 11.89 4.04 -0.45
C ALA A 147 11.14 3.68 0.82
N GLU A 148 11.81 3.81 1.94
CA GLU A 148 11.21 3.60 3.26
C GLU A 148 11.79 4.55 4.30
N HIS A 149 11.05 4.83 5.34
CA HIS A 149 11.53 5.55 6.52
C HIS A 149 10.67 5.24 7.74
N THR A 150 11.22 5.51 8.92
CA THR A 150 10.47 5.48 10.18
C THR A 150 9.65 6.75 10.35
N MET A 151 8.36 6.58 10.69
CA MET A 151 7.44 7.70 10.92
C MET A 151 7.55 8.31 12.33
N SER A 152 8.13 7.56 13.28
CA SER A 152 8.27 8.00 14.67
C SER A 152 9.54 7.42 15.31
N VAL A 153 9.94 7.98 16.43
CA VAL A 153 11.10 7.50 17.22
C VAL A 153 10.56 6.68 18.40
N GLY A 154 11.17 5.54 18.67
CA GLY A 154 10.83 4.67 19.80
C GLY A 154 10.62 3.22 19.41
N THR A 155 10.29 2.38 20.40
CA THR A 155 10.08 0.93 20.22
C THR A 155 8.83 0.59 19.43
N ASP A 156 7.84 1.48 19.44
CA ASP A 156 6.56 1.34 18.72
C ASP A 156 6.53 2.19 17.42
N ALA A 157 7.73 2.45 16.87
CA ALA A 157 7.85 3.23 15.64
C ALA A 157 7.16 2.52 14.47
N MET A 158 6.36 3.30 13.73
CA MET A 158 5.78 2.84 12.46
C MET A 158 6.77 3.10 11.33
N ALA A 159 6.80 2.20 10.36
CA ALA A 159 7.53 2.37 9.11
C ALA A 159 6.54 2.70 7.98
N ALA A 160 6.92 3.63 7.13
CA ALA A 160 6.26 3.91 5.86
C ALA A 160 7.15 3.43 4.71
N SER A 161 6.60 2.63 3.82
CA SER A 161 7.24 2.14 2.61
C SER A 161 6.49 2.62 1.38
N TYR A 162 7.23 3.00 0.37
CA TYR A 162 6.74 3.53 -0.90
C TYR A 162 7.34 2.71 -2.03
N VAL A 163 6.52 2.24 -2.93
CA VAL A 163 6.98 1.45 -4.07
C VAL A 163 6.38 1.97 -5.35
N GLU A 164 7.20 2.14 -6.38
CA GLU A 164 6.74 2.29 -7.74
C GLU A 164 6.80 0.92 -8.40
N CYS A 165 5.63 0.38 -8.74
CA CYS A 165 5.51 -0.92 -9.37
C CYS A 165 5.04 -0.78 -10.82
N GLN A 166 5.62 -1.59 -11.67
CA GLN A 166 5.02 -1.97 -12.94
C GLN A 166 4.15 -3.21 -12.66
N VAL A 167 2.84 -3.12 -12.92
CA VAL A 167 1.88 -4.20 -12.68
C VAL A 167 1.20 -4.57 -14.00
N GLY A 168 1.17 -5.86 -14.32
CA GLY A 168 0.63 -6.42 -15.56
C GLY A 168 1.70 -6.85 -16.55
N GLU A 169 1.28 -7.52 -17.63
CA GLU A 169 2.16 -7.95 -18.70
C GLU A 169 2.61 -6.77 -19.58
N ALA A 170 3.68 -6.97 -20.36
CA ALA A 170 4.43 -5.91 -21.05
C ALA A 170 3.58 -4.91 -21.85
N ASP A 171 2.52 -5.37 -22.54
CA ASP A 171 1.71 -4.53 -23.42
C ASP A 171 0.62 -3.73 -22.67
N ASP A 172 0.16 -4.24 -21.50
CA ASP A 172 -0.87 -3.62 -20.67
C ASP A 172 -0.34 -3.18 -19.28
N ALA A 173 0.97 -3.18 -19.10
CA ALA A 173 1.58 -2.87 -17.82
C ALA A 173 1.34 -1.41 -17.41
N GLN A 174 0.89 -1.23 -16.17
CA GLN A 174 0.70 0.07 -15.55
C GLN A 174 1.80 0.35 -14.53
N ILE A 175 2.37 1.55 -14.57
CA ILE A 175 3.29 2.02 -13.54
C ILE A 175 2.49 2.80 -12.50
N VAL A 176 2.47 2.30 -11.28
CA VAL A 176 1.68 2.86 -10.18
C VAL A 176 2.48 2.87 -8.88
N TRP A 177 2.24 3.90 -8.07
CA TRP A 177 2.77 3.97 -6.72
C TRP A 177 1.86 3.24 -5.74
N GLY A 178 2.48 2.57 -4.76
CA GLY A 178 1.80 2.01 -3.61
C GLY A 178 2.47 2.45 -2.31
N VAL A 179 1.69 2.53 -1.26
CA VAL A 179 2.15 2.92 0.08
C VAL A 179 1.73 1.86 1.09
N GLY A 180 2.64 1.53 1.99
CA GLY A 180 2.38 0.63 3.11
C GLY A 180 2.86 1.24 4.42
N ILE A 181 2.07 1.10 5.46
CA ILE A 181 2.40 1.56 6.82
C ILE A 181 2.21 0.39 7.78
N ASP A 182 3.25 0.08 8.55
CA ASP A 182 3.21 -0.99 9.55
C ASP A 182 4.31 -0.78 10.61
N SER A 183 4.17 -1.42 11.75
CA SER A 183 5.24 -1.46 12.77
C SER A 183 6.42 -2.34 12.35
N SER A 184 6.21 -3.28 11.43
CA SER A 184 7.25 -4.08 10.80
C SER A 184 7.64 -3.48 9.44
N ILE A 185 8.93 -3.17 9.26
CA ILE A 185 9.49 -2.67 7.99
C ILE A 185 9.16 -3.64 6.85
N THR A 186 9.37 -4.94 7.07
CA THR A 186 9.05 -5.95 6.06
C THR A 186 7.56 -5.94 5.71
N THR A 187 6.68 -5.88 6.70
CA THR A 187 5.23 -5.86 6.45
C THR A 187 4.80 -4.58 5.76
N SER A 188 5.37 -3.41 6.11
CA SER A 188 5.08 -2.15 5.41
C SER A 188 5.49 -2.21 3.94
N ALA A 189 6.65 -2.80 3.63
CA ALA A 189 7.10 -3.03 2.26
C ALA A 189 6.13 -3.92 1.47
N LEU A 190 5.69 -5.03 2.03
CA LEU A 190 4.73 -5.92 1.37
C LEU A 190 3.35 -5.26 1.18
N LYS A 191 2.90 -4.48 2.17
CA LYS A 191 1.66 -3.70 2.06
C LYS A 191 1.76 -2.64 0.95
N SER A 192 2.92 -2.02 0.74
CA SER A 192 3.09 -1.06 -0.36
C SER A 192 2.96 -1.72 -1.74
N ILE A 193 3.48 -2.94 -1.91
CA ILE A 193 3.31 -3.72 -3.14
C ILE A 193 1.84 -4.06 -3.37
N ILE A 194 1.14 -4.53 -2.33
CA ILE A 194 -0.31 -4.83 -2.41
C ILE A 194 -1.10 -3.56 -2.74
N SER A 195 -0.75 -2.42 -2.16
CA SER A 195 -1.37 -1.13 -2.48
C SER A 195 -1.21 -0.79 -3.96
N ALA A 196 -0.02 -0.94 -4.54
CA ALA A 196 0.22 -0.73 -5.96
C ALA A 196 -0.61 -1.67 -6.84
N ILE A 197 -0.63 -2.97 -6.53
CA ILE A 197 -1.42 -3.97 -7.25
C ILE A 197 -2.92 -3.62 -7.19
N ASN A 198 -3.43 -3.31 -6.02
CA ASN A 198 -4.83 -2.95 -5.85
C ASN A 198 -5.19 -1.68 -6.64
N ARG A 199 -4.30 -0.67 -6.64
CA ARG A 199 -4.51 0.57 -7.38
C ARG A 199 -4.52 0.35 -8.88
N SER A 200 -3.67 -0.52 -9.42
CA SER A 200 -3.66 -0.85 -10.85
C SER A 200 -4.97 -1.51 -11.30
N GLN A 201 -5.66 -2.22 -10.41
CA GLN A 201 -6.91 -2.91 -10.69
C GLN A 201 -8.16 -2.07 -10.33
N ARG A 202 -7.97 -0.88 -9.72
CA ARG A 202 -9.08 0.02 -9.35
C ARG A 202 -9.69 0.62 -10.60
N LYS A 203 -10.93 0.25 -10.90
CA LYS A 203 -11.72 0.93 -11.95
C LYS A 203 -12.05 2.34 -11.44
N ARG A 204 -11.55 3.34 -12.11
CA ARG A 204 -11.88 4.77 -11.88
C ARG A 204 -13.06 5.19 -12.73
#